data_370d0d8a0f19b5cbd4772526b010aa53
#
_entry.id   370d0d8a0f19b5cbd4772526b010aa53
#
_cell.length_a   1.000
_cell.length_b   1.000
_cell.length_c   1.000
_cell.angle_alpha   90.00
_cell.angle_beta   90.00
_cell.angle_gamma   90.00
#
_symmetry.space_group_name_H-M   'P 1'
#
loop_
_entity.id
_entity.type
_entity.pdbx_description
1 polymer ?
#
loop_
_entity_poly.entity_id
_entity_poly.type
_entity_poly.pdbx_seq_one_letter_code
_entity_poly.pdbx_strand_id
1 'polypeptide(L)'
;MKELLSPKDLILSLFKNITTLFDGERYPDLDLAYQFVFTDINEGFPVYIGFSNGKAEFREGYGEHPTVVIHTTADLWLDISGGLRSPLWALMTKKLSIQQGRLSHLRLLPRLLSKKIVVPRSQTSFSQRSLPARALVMVGNPRKKNGLTSFYLDPFLEGMRKAGSELEIIHLYDKKINHCMGCFKCWTATPGVCVQKDDQAALLEKIEKAELIVYALPLYFHSLPGLVKTHFDRQLPLYQPYLENAGGLTRHPRRIIMKKDIVLFSICGFPEVEQFGPLVKTFEAYTQESSASLAAKVLLPGAMDLYYNPTKRSLLLAKLEHLREAGEQVVRHGKIRRSTLKAISKMVNTRDFIDNGNRYWHNEMTADKTGKS
;
A
#
# COMPACT_ATOMS: atom_id res chain seq x y z
N MET A 1 31.18 7.02 0.47
CA MET A 1 29.98 6.77 1.29
C MET A 1 29.42 8.12 1.67
N LYS A 2 28.23 8.53 1.12
CA LYS A 2 27.55 9.74 1.62
C LYS A 2 26.82 9.30 2.89
N GLU A 3 27.12 9.94 4.00
CA GLU A 3 26.38 9.74 5.26
C GLU A 3 24.90 9.95 5.04
N LEU A 4 24.11 9.03 5.54
CA LEU A 4 22.64 9.08 5.51
C LEU A 4 22.21 10.14 6.54
N LEU A 5 21.54 11.18 6.08
CA LEU A 5 21.00 12.22 6.95
C LEU A 5 19.97 11.61 7.92
N SER A 6 20.06 11.94 9.20
CA SER A 6 19.09 11.50 10.21
C SER A 6 17.71 12.16 9.97
N PRO A 7 16.60 11.61 10.53
CA PRO A 7 15.30 12.26 10.48
C PRO A 7 15.35 13.72 10.97
N LYS A 8 16.16 14.00 11.99
CA LYS A 8 16.42 15.34 12.52
C LYS A 8 17.03 16.23 11.44
N ASP A 9 18.09 15.79 10.76
CA ASP A 9 18.79 16.56 9.74
C ASP A 9 17.89 16.89 8.55
N LEU A 10 16.99 15.94 8.20
CA LEU A 10 16.01 16.13 7.14
C LEU A 10 14.98 17.18 7.50
N ILE A 11 14.48 17.17 8.74
CA ILE A 11 13.55 18.18 9.24
C ILE A 11 14.23 19.54 9.23
N LEU A 12 15.46 19.66 9.75
CA LEU A 12 16.20 20.91 9.74
C LEU A 12 16.46 21.44 8.32
N SER A 13 16.85 20.55 7.41
CA SER A 13 17.01 20.91 5.98
C SER A 13 15.69 21.38 5.36
N LEU A 14 14.57 20.75 5.69
CA LEU A 14 13.25 21.17 5.22
C LEU A 14 12.90 22.57 5.70
N PHE A 15 13.07 22.87 6.99
CA PHE A 15 12.76 24.18 7.55
C PHE A 15 13.69 25.26 7.01
N LYS A 16 14.97 24.97 6.80
CA LYS A 16 15.90 25.85 6.11
C LYS A 16 15.44 26.17 4.68
N ASN A 17 14.95 25.19 3.94
CA ASN A 17 14.39 25.40 2.61
C ASN A 17 13.10 26.25 2.66
N ILE A 18 12.24 26.06 3.67
CA ILE A 18 11.04 26.87 3.85
C ILE A 18 11.42 28.35 4.02
N THR A 19 12.39 28.67 4.88
CA THR A 19 12.82 30.04 5.08
C THR A 19 13.43 30.67 3.81
N THR A 20 14.18 29.89 3.03
CA THR A 20 14.77 30.36 1.77
C THR A 20 13.73 30.59 0.67
N LEU A 21 12.62 29.82 0.68
CA LEU A 21 11.56 29.89 -0.33
C LEU A 21 10.40 30.80 0.07
N PHE A 22 10.44 31.41 1.24
CA PHE A 22 9.41 32.35 1.69
C PHE A 22 9.29 33.53 0.75
N ASP A 23 8.06 33.84 0.34
CA ASP A 23 7.75 34.98 -0.54
C ASP A 23 7.42 36.21 0.28
N GLY A 24 8.48 36.83 0.83
CA GLY A 24 8.37 38.01 1.70
C GLY A 24 7.83 39.26 1.01
N GLU A 25 8.05 39.41 -0.31
CA GLU A 25 7.51 40.53 -1.09
C GLU A 25 5.97 40.41 -1.20
N ARG A 26 5.46 39.22 -1.31
CA ARG A 26 4.01 38.97 -1.37
C ARG A 26 3.32 39.08 -0.01
N TYR A 27 4.06 38.87 1.08
CA TYR A 27 3.53 38.84 2.44
C TYR A 27 4.35 39.76 3.39
N PRO A 28 4.48 41.10 3.10
CA PRO A 28 5.35 41.98 3.87
C PRO A 28 4.88 42.18 5.32
N ASP A 29 3.54 42.18 5.55
CA ASP A 29 2.94 42.45 6.86
C ASP A 29 2.53 41.19 7.59
N LEU A 30 2.97 40.00 7.12
CA LEU A 30 2.64 38.76 7.78
C LEU A 30 3.34 38.66 9.13
N ASP A 31 2.57 38.40 10.18
CA ASP A 31 3.08 38.05 11.50
C ASP A 31 2.47 36.70 11.91
N LEU A 32 3.25 35.62 11.76
CA LEU A 32 2.78 34.25 11.97
C LEU A 32 3.92 33.35 12.41
N ALA A 33 3.72 32.60 13.48
CA ALA A 33 4.72 31.69 13.98
C ALA A 33 4.17 30.29 14.24
N TYR A 34 4.92 29.28 13.83
CA TYR A 34 4.60 27.88 14.07
C TYR A 34 5.62 27.24 15.00
N GLN A 35 5.13 26.49 15.93
CA GLN A 35 5.91 25.56 16.76
C GLN A 35 5.57 24.14 16.34
N PHE A 36 6.54 23.41 15.85
CA PHE A 36 6.43 21.99 15.61
C PHE A 36 7.07 21.22 16.75
N VAL A 37 6.46 20.08 17.13
CA VAL A 37 7.04 19.12 18.06
C VAL A 37 7.02 17.75 17.37
N PHE A 38 8.18 17.23 17.02
CA PHE A 38 8.35 15.94 16.36
C PHE A 38 8.47 14.84 17.40
N THR A 39 7.39 14.07 17.59
CA THR A 39 7.22 13.14 18.70
C THR A 39 8.02 11.83 18.56
N ASP A 40 8.60 11.58 17.39
CA ASP A 40 9.43 10.40 17.06
C ASP A 40 10.94 10.69 17.07
N ILE A 41 11.35 11.88 17.49
CA ILE A 41 12.75 12.27 17.64
C ILE A 41 13.01 12.61 19.12
N ASN A 42 13.89 11.87 19.82
CA ASN A 42 14.40 12.16 21.17
C ASN A 42 13.35 12.67 22.16
N GLU A 43 12.28 11.90 22.40
CA GLU A 43 11.18 12.23 23.35
C GLU A 43 10.43 13.53 23.02
N GLY A 44 10.65 14.11 21.83
CA GLY A 44 10.01 15.32 21.34
C GLY A 44 11.02 16.38 20.92
N PHE A 45 11.20 16.51 19.61
CA PHE A 45 12.11 17.48 19.00
C PHE A 45 11.35 18.74 18.57
N PRO A 46 11.51 19.88 19.28
CA PRO A 46 10.83 21.12 18.95
C PRO A 46 11.60 21.92 17.88
N VAL A 47 10.84 22.46 16.90
CA VAL A 47 11.34 23.40 15.88
C VAL A 47 10.37 24.55 15.77
N TYR A 48 10.88 25.75 15.88
CA TYR A 48 10.13 26.98 15.69
C TYR A 48 10.41 27.57 14.30
N ILE A 49 9.38 28.10 13.65
CA ILE A 49 9.52 28.90 12.43
C ILE A 49 8.61 30.14 12.50
N GLY A 50 9.19 31.33 12.34
CA GLY A 50 8.49 32.61 12.36
C GLY A 50 8.54 33.29 11.00
N PHE A 51 7.49 34.03 10.68
CA PHE A 51 7.32 34.85 9.51
C PHE A 51 6.92 36.25 9.97
N SER A 52 7.78 37.23 9.82
CA SER A 52 7.52 38.66 10.18
C SER A 52 8.31 39.61 9.33
N ASN A 53 7.74 40.80 9.06
CA ASN A 53 8.41 41.89 8.32
C ASN A 53 9.03 41.43 6.99
N GLY A 54 8.31 40.58 6.23
CA GLY A 54 8.79 40.03 4.96
C GLY A 54 9.96 39.04 5.08
N LYS A 55 10.29 38.54 6.28
CA LYS A 55 11.38 37.61 6.52
C LYS A 55 10.85 36.33 7.19
N ALA A 56 11.53 35.21 6.96
CA ALA A 56 11.29 33.96 7.63
C ALA A 56 12.56 33.53 8.36
N GLU A 57 12.39 33.04 9.58
CA GLU A 57 13.46 32.46 10.38
C GLU A 57 13.03 31.15 11.01
N PHE A 58 13.96 30.23 11.22
CA PHE A 58 13.68 29.03 12.01
C PHE A 58 14.79 28.76 13.00
N ARG A 59 14.43 28.06 14.10
CA ARG A 59 15.40 27.62 15.12
C ARG A 59 14.99 26.32 15.74
N GLU A 60 15.96 25.55 16.22
CA GLU A 60 15.71 24.41 17.11
C GLU A 60 15.25 24.94 18.47
N GLY A 61 14.34 24.22 19.10
CA GLY A 61 13.79 24.58 20.39
C GLY A 61 12.42 25.25 20.34
N TYR A 62 11.95 25.67 21.49
CA TYR A 62 10.67 26.37 21.63
C TYR A 62 10.81 27.86 21.35
N GLY A 63 9.81 28.40 20.64
CA GLY A 63 9.67 29.82 20.40
C GLY A 63 8.83 30.52 21.47
N GLU A 64 9.02 31.83 21.59
CA GLU A 64 8.14 32.67 22.39
C GLU A 64 6.87 32.97 21.57
N HIS A 65 5.69 32.78 22.17
CA HIS A 65 4.40 33.11 21.58
C HIS A 65 4.07 32.54 20.17
N PRO A 66 4.18 31.22 19.94
CA PRO A 66 3.82 30.65 18.65
C PRO A 66 2.30 30.84 18.37
N THR A 67 1.96 31.25 17.16
CA THR A 67 0.55 31.37 16.72
C THR A 67 -0.09 29.99 16.57
N VAL A 68 0.70 29.00 16.15
CA VAL A 68 0.24 27.62 15.87
C VAL A 68 1.21 26.62 16.49
N VAL A 69 0.69 25.66 17.23
CA VAL A 69 1.45 24.55 17.81
C VAL A 69 0.99 23.23 17.20
N ILE A 70 1.91 22.50 16.59
CA ILE A 70 1.63 21.26 15.86
C ILE A 70 2.49 20.13 16.43
N HIS A 71 1.83 19.04 16.84
CA HIS A 71 2.48 17.80 17.20
C HIS A 71 2.30 16.78 16.06
N THR A 72 3.40 16.17 15.61
CA THR A 72 3.41 15.19 14.51
C THR A 72 4.70 14.36 14.56
N THR A 73 4.80 13.34 13.73
CA THR A 73 6.07 12.64 13.51
C THR A 73 6.85 13.29 12.36
N ALA A 74 8.18 13.17 12.38
CA ALA A 74 9.06 13.68 11.33
C ALA A 74 8.70 13.09 9.96
N ASP A 75 8.54 11.76 9.91
CA ASP A 75 8.18 11.05 8.67
C ASP A 75 6.85 11.54 8.09
N LEU A 76 5.84 11.73 8.95
CA LEU A 76 4.54 12.20 8.49
C LEU A 76 4.62 13.65 7.97
N TRP A 77 5.40 14.52 8.61
CA TRP A 77 5.55 15.90 8.17
C TRP A 77 6.32 16.00 6.86
N LEU A 78 7.36 15.18 6.66
CA LEU A 78 8.07 15.06 5.37
C LEU A 78 7.13 14.58 4.25
N ASP A 79 6.28 13.58 4.54
CA ASP A 79 5.26 13.09 3.60
C ASP A 79 4.23 14.19 3.22
N ILE A 80 3.78 14.98 4.21
CA ILE A 80 2.85 16.11 3.98
C ILE A 80 3.54 17.20 3.15
N SER A 81 4.74 17.58 3.52
CA SER A 81 5.51 18.61 2.83
C SER A 81 5.89 18.22 1.39
N GLY A 82 6.12 16.92 1.16
CA GLY A 82 6.34 16.35 -0.18
C GLY A 82 5.07 16.09 -1.00
N GLY A 83 3.88 16.41 -0.46
CA GLY A 83 2.60 16.17 -1.14
C GLY A 83 2.20 14.70 -1.24
N LEU A 84 2.82 13.81 -0.47
CA LEU A 84 2.52 12.37 -0.44
C LEU A 84 1.31 12.06 0.46
N ARG A 85 1.01 12.93 1.43
CA ARG A 85 -0.11 12.79 2.35
C ARG A 85 -0.87 14.10 2.52
N SER A 86 -2.17 14.00 2.75
CA SER A 86 -3.03 15.14 3.04
C SER A 86 -2.88 15.55 4.52
N PRO A 87 -2.67 16.86 4.83
CA PRO A 87 -2.71 17.34 6.20
C PRO A 87 -4.06 17.07 6.89
N LEU A 88 -5.16 17.18 6.14
CA LEU A 88 -6.50 16.92 6.65
C LEU A 88 -6.67 15.46 7.07
N TRP A 89 -6.17 14.52 6.25
CA TRP A 89 -6.16 13.10 6.61
C TRP A 89 -5.35 12.85 7.89
N ALA A 90 -4.19 13.48 8.04
CA ALA A 90 -3.34 13.34 9.21
C ALA A 90 -4.02 13.84 10.50
N LEU A 91 -4.80 14.93 10.41
CA LEU A 91 -5.63 15.44 11.49
C LEU A 91 -6.78 14.49 11.84
N MET A 92 -7.52 14.02 10.83
CA MET A 92 -8.66 13.10 11.04
C MET A 92 -8.21 11.77 11.68
N THR A 93 -7.03 11.30 11.36
CA THR A 93 -6.45 10.06 11.93
C THR A 93 -5.69 10.29 13.24
N LYS A 94 -5.72 11.50 13.80
CA LYS A 94 -5.01 11.91 15.03
C LYS A 94 -3.49 11.67 14.98
N LYS A 95 -2.92 11.52 13.78
CA LYS A 95 -1.47 11.39 13.56
C LYS A 95 -0.75 12.73 13.50
N LEU A 96 -1.50 13.81 13.34
CA LEU A 96 -1.12 15.20 13.50
C LEU A 96 -2.14 15.86 14.41
N SER A 97 -1.70 16.63 15.38
CA SER A 97 -2.58 17.41 16.24
C SER A 97 -2.18 18.88 16.23
N ILE A 98 -3.18 19.75 16.24
CA ILE A 98 -3.00 21.21 16.44
C ILE A 98 -3.35 21.48 17.89
N GLN A 99 -2.37 21.78 18.71
CA GLN A 99 -2.55 22.09 20.13
C GLN A 99 -2.98 23.54 20.34
N GLN A 100 -2.55 24.42 19.45
CA GLN A 100 -2.89 25.85 19.43
C GLN A 100 -3.04 26.31 17.99
N GLY A 101 -3.92 27.28 17.73
CA GLY A 101 -4.16 27.85 16.40
C GLY A 101 -5.33 27.22 15.66
N ARG A 102 -5.51 27.60 14.39
CA ARG A 102 -6.60 27.17 13.51
C ARG A 102 -6.11 26.33 12.34
N LEU A 103 -6.94 25.43 11.85
CA LEU A 103 -6.65 24.63 10.65
C LEU A 103 -6.32 25.47 9.41
N SER A 104 -6.89 26.68 9.31
CA SER A 104 -6.59 27.63 8.24
C SER A 104 -5.11 28.01 8.19
N HIS A 105 -4.44 28.12 9.32
CA HIS A 105 -3.00 28.41 9.39
C HIS A 105 -2.16 27.28 8.79
N LEU A 106 -2.53 26.02 9.04
CA LEU A 106 -1.83 24.87 8.43
C LEU A 106 -1.95 24.89 6.89
N ARG A 107 -3.09 25.34 6.36
CA ARG A 107 -3.30 25.48 4.91
C ARG A 107 -2.57 26.67 4.30
N LEU A 108 -2.21 27.64 5.12
CA LEU A 108 -1.51 28.84 4.67
C LEU A 108 -0.04 28.56 4.40
N LEU A 109 0.62 27.73 5.23
CA LEU A 109 2.06 27.49 5.14
C LEU A 109 2.58 27.16 3.72
N PRO A 110 1.97 26.27 2.92
CA PRO A 110 2.41 26.03 1.54
C PRO A 110 2.21 27.22 0.60
N ARG A 111 1.30 28.14 0.93
CA ARG A 111 1.00 29.33 0.11
C ARG A 111 1.97 30.47 0.33
N LEU A 112 2.71 30.43 1.45
CA LEU A 112 3.73 31.42 1.81
C LEU A 112 5.00 31.30 0.98
N LEU A 113 5.12 30.25 0.16
CA LEU A 113 6.34 29.91 -0.55
C LEU A 113 6.25 30.30 -2.03
N SER A 114 7.31 30.93 -2.54
CA SER A 114 7.44 31.35 -3.94
C SER A 114 7.49 30.17 -4.93
N LYS A 115 7.94 29.00 -4.48
CA LYS A 115 8.02 27.76 -5.25
C LYS A 115 7.55 26.57 -4.38
N LYS A 116 7.09 25.50 -5.03
CA LYS A 116 6.83 24.24 -4.30
C LYS A 116 8.11 23.78 -3.60
N ILE A 117 7.99 23.42 -2.33
CA ILE A 117 9.08 22.81 -1.58
C ILE A 117 9.50 21.56 -2.35
N VAL A 118 10.71 21.57 -2.86
CA VAL A 118 11.40 20.33 -3.21
C VAL A 118 11.93 19.82 -1.88
N VAL A 119 11.15 19.00 -1.20
CA VAL A 119 11.69 18.22 -0.07
C VAL A 119 12.89 17.49 -0.67
N PRO A 120 14.11 17.68 -0.12
CA PRO A 120 15.22 16.86 -0.54
C PRO A 120 14.71 15.43 -0.40
N ARG A 121 14.51 14.77 -1.50
CA ARG A 121 14.20 13.35 -1.48
C ARG A 121 15.48 12.71 -0.95
N SER A 122 15.63 12.70 0.36
CA SER A 122 16.46 11.69 0.93
C SER A 122 15.79 10.40 0.43
N GLN A 123 16.56 9.53 -0.09
CA GLN A 123 16.13 8.15 -0.34
C GLN A 123 15.65 7.49 0.97
N THR A 124 15.51 8.22 2.05
CA THR A 124 15.37 7.85 3.45
C THR A 124 14.10 8.29 4.17
N SER A 125 13.14 8.95 3.57
CA SER A 125 11.78 8.97 4.15
C SER A 125 11.03 7.63 3.93
N PHE A 126 11.74 6.66 3.37
CA PHE A 126 11.53 5.26 3.61
C PHE A 126 12.35 4.93 4.85
N SER A 127 11.75 4.93 6.07
CA SER A 127 12.38 4.24 7.18
C SER A 127 12.96 2.95 6.59
N GLN A 128 14.23 2.66 6.84
CA GLN A 128 14.73 1.30 6.66
C GLN A 128 13.91 0.44 7.61
N ARG A 129 12.73 0.06 7.14
CA ARG A 129 12.00 -1.01 7.75
C ARG A 129 12.97 -2.17 7.69
N SER A 130 13.26 -2.76 8.83
CA SER A 130 13.95 -4.04 8.87
C SER A 130 13.26 -4.89 7.80
N LEU A 131 14.00 -5.27 6.76
CA LEU A 131 13.47 -6.06 5.65
C LEU A 131 12.62 -7.17 6.25
N PRO A 132 11.38 -7.40 5.81
CA PRO A 132 10.66 -8.57 6.26
C PRO A 132 11.52 -9.76 5.87
N ALA A 133 12.16 -10.37 6.87
CA ALA A 133 13.04 -11.51 6.65
C ALA A 133 12.27 -12.62 5.92
N ARG A 134 10.95 -12.63 6.05
CA ARG A 134 10.06 -13.67 5.52
C ARG A 134 8.75 -13.09 5.00
N ALA A 135 8.41 -13.40 3.74
CA ALA A 135 7.12 -13.03 3.13
C ALA A 135 6.33 -14.31 2.79
N LEU A 136 5.04 -14.29 3.14
CA LEU A 136 4.08 -15.33 2.78
C LEU A 136 3.40 -14.95 1.46
N VAL A 137 3.50 -15.80 0.44
CA VAL A 137 2.89 -15.61 -0.87
C VAL A 137 1.75 -16.60 -1.04
N MET A 138 0.52 -16.12 -1.02
CA MET A 138 -0.70 -16.90 -1.16
C MET A 138 -1.19 -16.84 -2.61
N VAL A 139 -0.98 -17.91 -3.39
CA VAL A 139 -1.33 -17.95 -4.81
C VAL A 139 -2.72 -18.55 -4.99
N GLY A 140 -3.68 -17.72 -5.39
CA GLY A 140 -5.09 -18.09 -5.60
C GLY A 140 -5.44 -18.37 -7.07
N ASN A 141 -4.53 -18.99 -7.82
CA ASN A 141 -4.71 -19.32 -9.24
C ASN A 141 -5.01 -20.81 -9.44
N PRO A 142 -6.18 -21.18 -10.03
CA PRO A 142 -6.55 -22.60 -10.26
C PRO A 142 -5.54 -23.36 -11.13
N ARG A 143 -4.90 -22.71 -12.08
CA ARG A 143 -3.88 -23.31 -12.95
C ARG A 143 -2.49 -23.39 -12.29
N LYS A 144 -2.39 -23.03 -11.03
CA LYS A 144 -1.17 -23.12 -10.20
C LYS A 144 0.03 -22.47 -10.92
N LYS A 145 1.15 -23.19 -11.05
CA LYS A 145 2.37 -22.70 -11.71
C LYS A 145 2.18 -22.41 -13.20
N ASN A 146 1.24 -23.07 -13.86
CA ASN A 146 1.02 -22.96 -15.30
C ASN A 146 0.03 -21.85 -15.71
N GLY A 147 -0.44 -21.06 -14.76
CA GLY A 147 -1.39 -19.98 -15.03
C GLY A 147 -0.71 -18.63 -15.26
N LEU A 148 -1.36 -17.74 -16.00
CA LEU A 148 -0.87 -16.39 -16.28
C LEU A 148 -0.58 -15.59 -15.00
N THR A 149 -1.33 -15.81 -13.92
CA THR A 149 -1.04 -15.16 -12.64
C THR A 149 0.37 -15.50 -12.16
N SER A 150 0.78 -16.77 -12.25
CA SER A 150 2.14 -17.17 -11.85
C SER A 150 3.19 -16.60 -12.79
N PHE A 151 2.95 -16.60 -14.11
CA PHE A 151 3.84 -16.01 -15.09
C PHE A 151 4.16 -14.53 -14.78
N TYR A 152 3.16 -13.72 -14.46
CA TYR A 152 3.36 -12.31 -14.11
C TYR A 152 3.87 -12.12 -12.68
N LEU A 153 3.58 -13.06 -11.78
CA LEU A 153 4.04 -13.02 -10.40
C LEU A 153 5.54 -13.31 -10.28
N ASP A 154 6.08 -14.20 -11.11
CA ASP A 154 7.47 -14.65 -11.00
C ASP A 154 8.50 -13.51 -11.03
N PRO A 155 8.46 -12.51 -11.94
CA PRO A 155 9.36 -11.36 -11.89
C PRO A 155 9.23 -10.54 -10.60
N PHE A 156 8.01 -10.40 -10.07
CA PHE A 156 7.78 -9.72 -8.80
C PHE A 156 8.46 -10.47 -7.64
N LEU A 157 8.34 -11.79 -7.61
CA LEU A 157 9.02 -12.64 -6.62
C LEU A 157 10.55 -12.64 -6.78
N GLU A 158 11.05 -12.58 -8.00
CA GLU A 158 12.49 -12.40 -8.27
C GLU A 158 12.98 -11.09 -7.64
N GLY A 159 12.26 -9.99 -7.85
CA GLY A 159 12.57 -8.70 -7.24
C GLY A 159 12.56 -8.75 -5.72
N MET A 160 11.58 -9.45 -5.11
CA MET A 160 11.53 -9.64 -3.66
C MET A 160 12.77 -10.42 -3.15
N ARG A 161 13.14 -11.52 -3.81
CA ARG A 161 14.34 -12.32 -3.45
C ARG A 161 15.62 -11.50 -3.59
N LYS A 162 15.77 -10.75 -4.68
CA LYS A 162 16.92 -9.86 -4.92
C LYS A 162 17.04 -8.78 -3.83
N ALA A 163 15.92 -8.37 -3.24
CA ALA A 163 15.88 -7.45 -2.10
C ALA A 163 16.15 -8.14 -0.74
N GLY A 164 16.38 -9.44 -0.70
CA GLY A 164 16.78 -10.20 0.49
C GLY A 164 15.63 -10.85 1.26
N SER A 165 14.41 -10.91 0.70
CA SER A 165 13.28 -11.57 1.37
C SER A 165 13.27 -13.08 1.09
N GLU A 166 13.13 -13.88 2.15
CA GLU A 166 12.75 -15.30 2.04
C GLU A 166 11.28 -15.41 1.71
N LEU A 167 10.93 -16.26 0.75
CA LEU A 167 9.55 -16.41 0.28
C LEU A 167 9.01 -17.78 0.61
N GLU A 168 7.95 -17.83 1.38
CA GLU A 168 7.13 -19.03 1.53
C GLU A 168 5.93 -18.95 0.57
N ILE A 169 5.94 -19.76 -0.50
CA ILE A 169 4.91 -19.73 -1.55
C ILE A 169 3.92 -20.86 -1.34
N ILE A 170 2.64 -20.53 -1.24
CA ILE A 170 1.56 -21.48 -1.04
C ILE A 170 0.55 -21.33 -2.18
N HIS A 171 0.36 -22.41 -2.95
CA HIS A 171 -0.72 -22.50 -3.90
C HIS A 171 -1.99 -22.98 -3.19
N LEU A 172 -2.98 -22.10 -3.04
CA LEU A 172 -4.23 -22.41 -2.32
C LEU A 172 -4.98 -23.60 -2.96
N TYR A 173 -4.90 -23.74 -4.28
CA TYR A 173 -5.53 -24.86 -5.00
C TYR A 173 -4.80 -26.21 -4.84
N ASP A 174 -3.70 -26.26 -4.09
CA ASP A 174 -3.08 -27.51 -3.61
C ASP A 174 -3.54 -27.87 -2.20
N LYS A 175 -4.43 -27.07 -1.60
CA LYS A 175 -4.91 -27.21 -0.23
C LYS A 175 -6.36 -27.65 -0.20
N LYS A 176 -6.67 -28.52 0.76
CA LYS A 176 -8.05 -28.88 1.07
C LYS A 176 -8.60 -27.85 2.05
N ILE A 177 -9.49 -27.00 1.60
CA ILE A 177 -10.12 -25.94 2.41
C ILE A 177 -11.64 -26.09 2.23
N ASN A 178 -12.32 -26.56 3.28
CA ASN A 178 -13.78 -26.66 3.27
C ASN A 178 -14.43 -25.29 3.52
N HIS A 179 -15.66 -25.12 3.09
CA HIS A 179 -16.42 -23.89 3.31
C HIS A 179 -16.69 -23.63 4.79
N CYS A 180 -16.76 -22.37 5.19
CA CYS A 180 -17.18 -21.99 6.53
C CYS A 180 -18.65 -22.38 6.73
N MET A 181 -18.94 -23.09 7.84
CA MET A 181 -20.32 -23.51 8.18
C MET A 181 -21.07 -22.45 9.02
N GLY A 182 -20.43 -21.35 9.37
CA GLY A 182 -21.03 -20.31 10.23
C GLY A 182 -21.38 -20.78 11.64
N CYS A 183 -20.75 -21.84 12.14
CA CYS A 183 -21.10 -22.48 13.42
C CYS A 183 -20.59 -21.75 14.67
N PHE A 184 -19.73 -20.75 14.51
CA PHE A 184 -19.08 -19.93 15.56
C PHE A 184 -18.38 -20.70 16.69
N LYS A 185 -18.15 -22.02 16.55
CA LYS A 185 -17.43 -22.79 17.57
C LYS A 185 -16.01 -22.27 17.81
N CYS A 186 -15.37 -21.71 16.79
CA CYS A 186 -14.06 -21.04 16.91
C CYS A 186 -14.08 -19.76 17.78
N TRP A 187 -15.23 -19.30 18.20
CA TRP A 187 -15.42 -18.21 19.15
C TRP A 187 -15.91 -18.69 20.52
N THR A 188 -16.63 -19.81 20.57
CA THR A 188 -17.29 -20.33 21.78
C THR A 188 -16.62 -21.57 22.36
N ALA A 189 -16.82 -22.74 21.76
CA ALA A 189 -16.34 -24.01 22.28
C ALA A 189 -14.82 -24.23 22.11
N THR A 190 -14.23 -23.73 21.01
CA THR A 190 -12.81 -23.88 20.69
C THR A 190 -12.19 -22.53 20.30
N PRO A 191 -12.09 -21.55 21.25
CA PRO A 191 -11.64 -20.19 20.92
C PRO A 191 -10.31 -20.17 20.17
N GLY A 192 -10.31 -19.56 18.97
CA GLY A 192 -9.13 -19.45 18.12
C GLY A 192 -8.87 -20.68 17.23
N VAL A 193 -9.64 -21.79 17.37
CA VAL A 193 -9.44 -23.01 16.60
C VAL A 193 -10.71 -23.39 15.85
N CYS A 194 -10.62 -23.62 14.53
CA CYS A 194 -11.74 -24.13 13.75
C CYS A 194 -11.95 -25.63 14.03
N VAL A 195 -13.22 -26.05 14.16
CA VAL A 195 -13.56 -27.44 14.36
C VAL A 195 -13.36 -28.32 13.13
N GLN A 196 -13.30 -27.76 11.94
CA GLN A 196 -13.03 -28.46 10.71
C GLN A 196 -11.56 -28.86 10.64
N LYS A 197 -11.28 -30.14 10.37
CA LYS A 197 -9.93 -30.68 10.23
C LYS A 197 -9.54 -30.68 8.75
N ASP A 198 -8.91 -29.59 8.32
CA ASP A 198 -8.39 -29.41 6.95
C ASP A 198 -7.14 -28.53 6.96
N ASP A 199 -6.59 -28.20 5.79
CA ASP A 199 -5.35 -27.45 5.68
C ASP A 199 -5.46 -25.99 6.18
N GLN A 200 -6.67 -25.48 6.43
CA GLN A 200 -6.88 -24.09 6.83
C GLN A 200 -6.19 -23.75 8.15
N ALA A 201 -6.14 -24.67 9.10
CA ALA A 201 -5.50 -24.42 10.40
C ALA A 201 -4.01 -24.04 10.24
N ALA A 202 -3.26 -24.82 9.43
CA ALA A 202 -1.86 -24.55 9.13
C ALA A 202 -1.66 -23.23 8.36
N LEU A 203 -2.61 -22.87 7.49
CA LEU A 203 -2.58 -21.58 6.78
C LEU A 203 -2.78 -20.41 7.73
N LEU A 204 -3.66 -20.52 8.72
CA LEU A 204 -3.89 -19.47 9.71
C LEU A 204 -2.65 -19.20 10.56
N GLU A 205 -1.95 -20.26 11.00
CA GLU A 205 -0.67 -20.11 11.73
C GLU A 205 0.39 -19.36 10.91
N LYS A 206 0.47 -19.65 9.61
CA LYS A 206 1.41 -18.95 8.72
C LYS A 206 1.03 -17.49 8.53
N ILE A 207 -0.26 -17.19 8.39
CA ILE A 207 -0.78 -15.82 8.34
C ILE A 207 -0.44 -15.08 9.63
N GLU A 208 -0.57 -15.69 10.80
CA GLU A 208 -0.24 -15.03 12.06
C GLU A 208 1.24 -14.69 12.17
N LYS A 209 2.12 -15.57 11.70
CA LYS A 209 3.59 -15.39 11.77
C LYS A 209 4.15 -14.46 10.68
N ALA A 210 3.41 -14.20 9.60
CA ALA A 210 3.90 -13.40 8.49
C ALA A 210 3.81 -11.89 8.77
N GLU A 211 4.88 -11.15 8.47
CA GLU A 211 4.90 -9.68 8.49
C GLU A 211 4.46 -9.07 7.16
N LEU A 212 4.76 -9.76 6.06
CA LEU A 212 4.35 -9.41 4.70
C LEU A 212 3.59 -10.56 4.08
N ILE A 213 2.37 -10.28 3.60
CA ILE A 213 1.55 -11.28 2.88
C ILE A 213 1.25 -10.74 1.48
N VAL A 214 1.59 -11.51 0.46
CA VAL A 214 1.23 -11.25 -0.93
C VAL A 214 0.07 -12.16 -1.32
N TYR A 215 -1.10 -11.61 -1.59
CA TYR A 215 -2.20 -12.35 -2.21
C TYR A 215 -2.12 -12.18 -3.73
N ALA A 216 -1.72 -13.24 -4.42
CA ALA A 216 -1.59 -13.27 -5.88
C ALA A 216 -2.72 -14.08 -6.52
N LEU A 217 -3.60 -13.40 -7.25
CA LEU A 217 -4.83 -14.01 -7.76
C LEU A 217 -5.31 -13.39 -9.09
N PRO A 218 -5.99 -14.18 -9.95
CA PRO A 218 -6.71 -13.60 -11.07
C PRO A 218 -7.99 -12.91 -10.59
N LEU A 219 -8.43 -11.90 -11.33
CA LEU A 219 -9.75 -11.31 -11.13
C LEU A 219 -10.81 -12.24 -11.70
N TYR A 220 -11.67 -12.80 -10.88
CA TYR A 220 -12.80 -13.62 -11.30
C TYR A 220 -14.11 -12.94 -10.91
N PHE A 221 -14.94 -12.63 -11.91
CA PHE A 221 -16.23 -11.96 -11.71
C PHE A 221 -16.11 -10.72 -10.79
N HIS A 222 -15.14 -9.86 -11.10
CA HIS A 222 -14.80 -8.63 -10.36
C HIS A 222 -14.35 -8.83 -8.90
N SER A 223 -14.08 -10.07 -8.47
CA SER A 223 -13.78 -10.39 -7.06
C SER A 223 -12.72 -11.49 -6.94
N LEU A 224 -12.69 -12.11 -5.75
CA LEU A 224 -11.84 -13.23 -5.39
C LEU A 224 -12.28 -14.52 -6.11
N PRO A 225 -11.34 -15.36 -6.55
CA PRO A 225 -11.67 -16.76 -6.90
C PRO A 225 -12.33 -17.49 -5.72
N GLY A 226 -13.27 -18.40 -5.99
CA GLY A 226 -14.11 -19.04 -4.96
C GLY A 226 -13.33 -19.66 -3.80
N LEU A 227 -12.25 -20.41 -4.09
CA LEU A 227 -11.42 -21.01 -3.03
C LEU A 227 -10.70 -19.95 -2.19
N VAL A 228 -10.27 -18.84 -2.80
CA VAL A 228 -9.65 -17.71 -2.07
C VAL A 228 -10.68 -17.07 -1.12
N LYS A 229 -11.93 -16.90 -1.59
CA LYS A 229 -13.03 -16.42 -0.73
C LYS A 229 -13.30 -17.38 0.42
N THR A 230 -13.34 -18.68 0.16
CA THR A 230 -13.47 -19.73 1.20
C THR A 230 -12.34 -19.61 2.24
N HIS A 231 -11.09 -19.41 1.80
CA HIS A 231 -9.97 -19.18 2.70
C HIS A 231 -10.17 -17.92 3.57
N PHE A 232 -10.69 -16.83 2.99
CA PHE A 232 -11.00 -15.60 3.75
C PHE A 232 -12.10 -15.82 4.77
N ASP A 233 -13.21 -16.48 4.41
CA ASP A 233 -14.32 -16.79 5.32
C ASP A 233 -13.88 -17.68 6.49
N ARG A 234 -12.86 -18.48 6.29
CA ARG A 234 -12.28 -19.39 7.29
C ARG A 234 -11.20 -18.74 8.15
N GLN A 235 -11.03 -17.41 8.10
CA GLN A 235 -10.13 -16.66 8.99
C GLN A 235 -10.78 -16.21 10.30
N LEU A 236 -12.06 -16.50 10.50
CA LEU A 236 -12.80 -16.15 11.71
C LEU A 236 -12.10 -16.57 13.04
N PRO A 237 -11.36 -17.69 13.14
CA PRO A 237 -10.59 -18.05 14.34
C PRO A 237 -9.55 -17.00 14.75
N LEU A 238 -9.06 -16.18 13.83
CA LEU A 238 -8.08 -15.11 14.12
C LEU A 238 -8.69 -13.92 14.89
N TYR A 239 -10.01 -13.88 15.03
CA TYR A 239 -10.76 -12.79 15.63
C TYR A 239 -11.47 -13.23 16.92
N GLN A 240 -11.80 -12.26 17.76
CA GLN A 240 -12.58 -12.44 18.97
C GLN A 240 -14.07 -12.17 18.70
N PRO A 241 -15.00 -12.72 19.49
CA PRO A 241 -16.43 -12.47 19.32
C PRO A 241 -16.88 -11.08 19.75
N TYR A 242 -16.03 -10.35 20.47
CA TYR A 242 -16.31 -9.00 20.97
C TYR A 242 -16.38 -7.99 19.83
N LEU A 243 -16.99 -6.85 20.10
CA LEU A 243 -17.10 -5.75 19.14
C LEU A 243 -16.33 -4.53 19.66
N GLU A 244 -15.69 -3.84 18.73
CA GLU A 244 -15.03 -2.56 18.99
C GLU A 244 -15.33 -1.57 17.87
N ASN A 245 -15.28 -0.28 18.16
CA ASN A 245 -15.32 0.76 17.14
C ASN A 245 -13.90 1.15 16.72
N ALA A 246 -13.60 1.03 15.44
CA ALA A 246 -12.31 1.41 14.89
C ALA A 246 -12.51 2.26 13.63
N GLY A 247 -12.16 3.53 13.73
CA GLY A 247 -12.28 4.47 12.61
C GLY A 247 -13.72 4.74 12.14
N GLY A 248 -14.69 4.65 13.05
CA GLY A 248 -16.11 4.86 12.76
C GLY A 248 -16.86 3.61 12.28
N LEU A 249 -16.19 2.47 12.16
CA LEU A 249 -16.79 1.19 11.82
C LEU A 249 -16.73 0.21 12.98
N THR A 250 -17.76 -0.60 13.12
CA THR A 250 -17.79 -1.73 14.07
C THR A 250 -17.03 -2.91 13.47
N ARG A 251 -16.13 -3.52 14.28
CA ARG A 251 -15.38 -4.70 13.87
C ARG A 251 -15.13 -5.65 15.03
N HIS A 252 -14.63 -6.83 14.72
CA HIS A 252 -14.15 -7.80 15.69
C HIS A 252 -12.65 -7.61 15.93
N PRO A 253 -12.18 -7.46 17.20
CA PRO A 253 -10.75 -7.34 17.48
C PRO A 253 -10.02 -8.64 17.15
N ARG A 254 -8.79 -8.52 16.64
CA ARG A 254 -7.93 -9.68 16.43
C ARG A 254 -7.47 -10.28 17.76
N ARG A 255 -7.26 -11.62 17.77
CA ARG A 255 -6.68 -12.31 18.96
C ARG A 255 -5.21 -11.93 19.13
N ILE A 256 -4.46 -11.82 18.05
CA ILE A 256 -3.05 -11.43 18.04
C ILE A 256 -2.91 -10.18 17.19
N ILE A 257 -2.43 -9.11 17.82
CA ILE A 257 -2.16 -7.84 17.14
C ILE A 257 -0.70 -7.85 16.69
N MET A 258 -0.48 -8.02 15.40
CA MET A 258 0.82 -7.87 14.76
C MET A 258 0.72 -6.87 13.62
N LYS A 259 1.74 -6.05 13.46
CA LYS A 259 1.84 -5.16 12.30
C LYS A 259 2.09 -6.00 11.06
N LYS A 260 1.14 -6.00 10.14
CA LYS A 260 1.22 -6.74 8.88
C LYS A 260 1.09 -5.81 7.70
N ASP A 261 1.85 -6.11 6.66
CA ASP A 261 1.66 -5.51 5.36
C ASP A 261 1.06 -6.52 4.40
N ILE A 262 0.09 -6.06 3.62
CA ILE A 262 -0.58 -6.89 2.63
C ILE A 262 -0.36 -6.27 1.26
N VAL A 263 0.02 -7.08 0.30
CA VAL A 263 0.08 -6.73 -1.13
C VAL A 263 -1.02 -7.50 -1.84
N LEU A 264 -1.89 -6.77 -2.53
CA LEU A 264 -2.78 -7.34 -3.52
C LEU A 264 -2.05 -7.36 -4.86
N PHE A 265 -1.75 -8.55 -5.38
CA PHE A 265 -1.26 -8.77 -6.72
C PHE A 265 -2.39 -9.41 -7.54
N SER A 266 -2.89 -8.73 -8.57
CA SER A 266 -3.98 -9.28 -9.37
C SER A 266 -3.83 -8.97 -10.85
N ILE A 267 -4.23 -9.93 -11.68
CA ILE A 267 -4.28 -9.81 -13.14
C ILE A 267 -5.72 -9.92 -13.61
N CYS A 268 -6.03 -9.25 -14.73
CA CYS A 268 -7.35 -9.27 -15.35
C CYS A 268 -7.22 -9.48 -16.86
N GLY A 269 -8.19 -10.18 -17.46
CA GLY A 269 -8.31 -10.29 -18.92
C GLY A 269 -8.69 -8.97 -19.58
N PHE A 270 -9.52 -8.15 -18.93
CA PHE A 270 -9.98 -6.87 -19.48
C PHE A 270 -8.90 -5.77 -19.40
N PRO A 271 -8.94 -4.77 -20.31
CA PRO A 271 -7.90 -3.74 -20.41
C PRO A 271 -8.04 -2.61 -19.40
N GLU A 272 -9.21 -2.41 -18.77
CA GLU A 272 -9.48 -1.31 -17.84
C GLU A 272 -9.07 -1.69 -16.41
N VAL A 273 -8.31 -0.81 -15.76
CA VAL A 273 -7.90 -1.00 -14.36
C VAL A 273 -9.09 -0.86 -13.39
N GLU A 274 -10.13 -0.17 -13.79
CA GLU A 274 -11.38 0.03 -13.05
C GLU A 274 -12.11 -1.29 -12.77
N GLN A 275 -11.89 -2.33 -13.59
CA GLN A 275 -12.44 -3.68 -13.39
C GLN A 275 -12.04 -4.28 -12.02
N PHE A 276 -10.89 -3.89 -11.48
CA PHE A 276 -10.43 -4.32 -10.17
C PHE A 276 -11.14 -3.61 -9.00
N GLY A 277 -11.98 -2.62 -9.26
CA GLY A 277 -12.60 -1.78 -8.23
C GLY A 277 -13.21 -2.57 -7.07
N PRO A 278 -14.15 -3.52 -7.30
CA PRO A 278 -14.76 -4.32 -6.23
C PRO A 278 -13.75 -5.16 -5.45
N LEU A 279 -12.78 -5.79 -6.14
CA LEU A 279 -11.72 -6.55 -5.51
C LEU A 279 -10.84 -5.68 -4.61
N VAL A 280 -10.46 -4.49 -5.08
CA VAL A 280 -9.69 -3.51 -4.29
C VAL A 280 -10.46 -3.11 -3.04
N LYS A 281 -11.76 -2.85 -3.15
CA LYS A 281 -12.62 -2.53 -1.99
C LYS A 281 -12.68 -3.67 -0.98
N THR A 282 -12.72 -4.93 -1.44
CA THR A 282 -12.66 -6.11 -0.58
C THR A 282 -11.36 -6.13 0.23
N PHE A 283 -10.20 -5.86 -0.40
CA PHE A 283 -8.92 -5.81 0.31
C PHE A 283 -8.76 -4.60 1.22
N GLU A 284 -9.31 -3.45 0.86
CA GLU A 284 -9.37 -2.27 1.73
C GLU A 284 -10.18 -2.58 3.00
N ALA A 285 -11.34 -3.22 2.89
CA ALA A 285 -12.14 -3.67 4.03
C ALA A 285 -11.41 -4.74 4.86
N TYR A 286 -10.82 -5.75 4.20
CA TYR A 286 -10.07 -6.80 4.87
C TYR A 286 -8.88 -6.27 5.68
N THR A 287 -8.12 -5.32 5.14
CA THR A 287 -6.99 -4.73 5.85
C THR A 287 -7.43 -3.84 7.02
N GLN A 288 -8.56 -3.15 6.89
CA GLN A 288 -9.16 -2.38 7.97
C GLN A 288 -9.62 -3.30 9.11
N GLU A 289 -10.34 -4.38 8.78
CA GLU A 289 -10.79 -5.40 9.74
C GLU A 289 -9.60 -6.07 10.44
N SER A 290 -8.58 -6.47 9.69
CA SER A 290 -7.42 -7.17 10.22
C SER A 290 -6.38 -6.28 10.89
N SER A 291 -6.59 -4.97 11.00
CA SER A 291 -5.60 -3.99 11.49
C SER A 291 -4.26 -4.06 10.73
N ALA A 292 -4.30 -4.49 9.48
CA ALA A 292 -3.17 -4.58 8.59
C ALA A 292 -3.03 -3.32 7.71
N SER A 293 -1.92 -3.19 7.02
CA SER A 293 -1.66 -2.13 6.05
C SER A 293 -1.76 -2.69 4.64
N LEU A 294 -2.60 -2.11 3.77
CA LEU A 294 -2.55 -2.43 2.34
C LEU A 294 -1.36 -1.69 1.71
N ALA A 295 -0.20 -2.33 1.74
CA ALA A 295 1.08 -1.74 1.33
C ALA A 295 1.12 -1.42 -0.17
N ALA A 296 0.53 -2.28 -1.01
CA ALA A 296 0.45 -2.05 -2.45
C ALA A 296 -0.71 -2.80 -3.11
N LYS A 297 -1.15 -2.23 -4.24
CA LYS A 297 -2.10 -2.82 -5.19
C LYS A 297 -1.39 -2.94 -6.54
N VAL A 298 -0.86 -4.13 -6.84
CA VAL A 298 -0.19 -4.45 -8.12
C VAL A 298 -1.26 -5.03 -9.04
N LEU A 299 -1.80 -4.18 -9.90
CA LEU A 299 -2.94 -4.50 -10.77
C LEU A 299 -2.49 -4.48 -12.23
N LEU A 300 -2.64 -5.61 -12.92
CA LEU A 300 -2.22 -5.78 -14.30
C LEU A 300 -3.44 -6.11 -15.20
N PRO A 301 -4.03 -5.09 -15.84
CA PRO A 301 -5.12 -5.28 -16.80
C PRO A 301 -4.60 -5.79 -18.15
N GLY A 302 -5.48 -6.41 -18.94
CA GLY A 302 -5.19 -6.90 -20.29
C GLY A 302 -4.15 -8.03 -20.32
N ALA A 303 -4.03 -8.81 -19.25
CA ALA A 303 -2.97 -9.81 -19.08
C ALA A 303 -2.93 -10.87 -20.18
N MET A 304 -4.09 -11.34 -20.68
CA MET A 304 -4.16 -12.33 -21.75
C MET A 304 -3.66 -11.76 -23.08
N ASP A 305 -4.14 -10.60 -23.47
CA ASP A 305 -3.76 -9.94 -24.71
C ASP A 305 -2.27 -9.58 -24.72
N LEU A 306 -1.73 -9.11 -23.58
CA LEU A 306 -0.29 -8.87 -23.46
C LEU A 306 0.55 -10.13 -23.64
N TYR A 307 0.06 -11.28 -23.18
CA TYR A 307 0.79 -12.53 -23.23
C TYR A 307 0.74 -13.19 -24.62
N TYR A 308 -0.46 -13.25 -25.21
CA TYR A 308 -0.68 -13.98 -26.46
C TYR A 308 -0.47 -13.13 -27.71
N ASN A 309 -0.47 -11.80 -27.62
CA ASN A 309 -0.33 -10.91 -28.76
C ASN A 309 1.14 -10.59 -29.04
N PRO A 310 1.74 -11.15 -30.13
CA PRO A 310 3.16 -10.94 -30.44
C PRO A 310 3.51 -9.48 -30.71
N THR A 311 2.55 -8.66 -31.18
CA THR A 311 2.78 -7.22 -31.43
C THR A 311 3.00 -6.42 -30.14
N LYS A 312 2.63 -6.98 -29.00
CA LYS A 312 2.78 -6.35 -27.67
C LYS A 312 4.00 -6.86 -26.89
N ARG A 313 4.89 -7.61 -27.54
CA ARG A 313 6.05 -8.24 -26.88
C ARG A 313 6.95 -7.25 -26.13
N SER A 314 7.27 -6.11 -26.71
CA SER A 314 8.07 -5.07 -26.07
C SER A 314 7.36 -4.47 -24.83
N LEU A 315 6.05 -4.26 -24.91
CA LEU A 315 5.26 -3.78 -23.78
C LEU A 315 5.20 -4.83 -22.67
N LEU A 316 5.05 -6.12 -23.02
CA LEU A 316 5.10 -7.23 -22.07
C LEU A 316 6.43 -7.23 -21.30
N LEU A 317 7.56 -7.20 -22.03
CA LEU A 317 8.90 -7.20 -21.40
C LEU A 317 9.10 -6.00 -20.46
N ALA A 318 8.67 -4.82 -20.87
CA ALA A 318 8.74 -3.62 -20.00
C ALA A 318 7.90 -3.80 -18.73
N LYS A 319 6.71 -4.41 -18.83
CA LYS A 319 5.88 -4.67 -17.63
C LYS A 319 6.50 -5.71 -16.72
N LEU A 320 7.12 -6.77 -17.24
CA LEU A 320 7.84 -7.76 -16.42
C LEU A 320 8.99 -7.11 -15.64
N GLU A 321 9.70 -6.15 -16.24
CA GLU A 321 10.75 -5.40 -15.54
C GLU A 321 10.16 -4.49 -14.44
N HIS A 322 9.06 -3.79 -14.71
CA HIS A 322 8.39 -3.01 -13.66
C HIS A 322 7.82 -3.88 -12.53
N LEU A 323 7.41 -5.12 -12.81
CA LEU A 323 7.01 -6.07 -11.77
C LEU A 323 8.20 -6.48 -10.92
N ARG A 324 9.38 -6.72 -11.50
CA ARG A 324 10.62 -7.00 -10.77
C ARG A 324 11.00 -5.81 -9.87
N GLU A 325 10.99 -4.60 -10.42
CA GLU A 325 11.22 -3.37 -9.66
C GLU A 325 10.21 -3.22 -8.49
N ALA A 326 8.94 -3.52 -8.72
CA ALA A 326 7.91 -3.45 -7.69
C ALA A 326 8.18 -4.43 -6.53
N GLY A 327 8.65 -5.65 -6.83
CA GLY A 327 9.07 -6.63 -5.84
C GLY A 327 10.25 -6.15 -4.99
N GLU A 328 11.26 -5.53 -5.61
CA GLU A 328 12.37 -4.92 -4.87
C GLU A 328 11.89 -3.78 -3.96
N GLN A 329 11.03 -2.90 -4.49
CA GLN A 329 10.54 -1.73 -3.76
C GLN A 329 9.69 -2.10 -2.53
N VAL A 330 8.80 -3.09 -2.64
CA VAL A 330 7.94 -3.46 -1.51
C VAL A 330 8.74 -4.05 -0.35
N VAL A 331 9.79 -4.82 -0.63
CA VAL A 331 10.67 -5.37 0.40
C VAL A 331 11.54 -4.27 1.02
N ARG A 332 12.21 -3.46 0.19
CA ARG A 332 13.15 -2.43 0.68
C ARG A 332 12.45 -1.28 1.39
N HIS A 333 11.22 -0.96 1.01
CA HIS A 333 10.56 0.28 1.41
C HIS A 333 9.18 0.07 2.04
N GLY A 334 8.65 -1.14 2.11
CA GLY A 334 7.29 -1.43 2.57
C GLY A 334 6.19 -0.84 1.67
N LYS A 335 6.54 -0.30 0.51
CA LYS A 335 5.61 0.30 -0.47
C LYS A 335 6.22 0.31 -1.87
N ILE A 336 5.37 0.48 -2.89
CA ILE A 336 5.78 0.57 -4.29
C ILE A 336 5.56 2.01 -4.78
N ARG A 337 6.49 2.54 -5.58
CA ARG A 337 6.38 3.87 -6.17
C ARG A 337 5.15 3.97 -7.06
N ARG A 338 4.46 5.11 -7.00
CA ARG A 338 3.28 5.36 -7.83
C ARG A 338 3.59 5.30 -9.33
N SER A 339 4.79 5.73 -9.75
CA SER A 339 5.26 5.61 -11.14
C SER A 339 5.35 4.16 -11.60
N THR A 340 5.92 3.27 -10.79
CA THR A 340 6.05 1.84 -11.07
C THR A 340 4.67 1.18 -11.15
N LEU A 341 3.77 1.45 -10.18
CA LEU A 341 2.39 0.95 -10.23
C LEU A 341 1.65 1.44 -11.48
N LYS A 342 1.79 2.73 -11.84
CA LYS A 342 1.18 3.29 -13.05
C LYS A 342 1.73 2.63 -14.32
N ALA A 343 3.02 2.32 -14.39
CA ALA A 343 3.63 1.63 -15.53
C ALA A 343 3.09 0.19 -15.68
N ILE A 344 2.91 -0.53 -14.56
CA ILE A 344 2.30 -1.87 -14.54
C ILE A 344 0.85 -1.81 -15.00
N SER A 345 0.05 -0.87 -14.49
CA SER A 345 -1.39 -0.76 -14.77
C SER A 345 -1.71 0.04 -16.04
N LYS A 346 -0.70 0.52 -16.79
CA LYS A 346 -0.92 1.28 -18.04
C LYS A 346 -1.77 0.44 -19.00
N MET A 347 -2.88 1.03 -19.44
CA MET A 347 -3.85 0.39 -20.32
C MET A 347 -3.28 0.14 -21.72
N VAL A 348 -3.79 -0.91 -22.38
CA VAL A 348 -3.71 -1.14 -23.83
C VAL A 348 -4.89 -0.46 -24.50
N ASN A 349 -4.82 -0.24 -25.81
CA ASN A 349 -5.93 0.31 -26.60
C ASN A 349 -7.15 -0.61 -26.50
N THR A 350 -8.25 -0.10 -25.96
CA THR A 350 -9.48 -0.89 -25.72
C THR A 350 -10.14 -1.37 -27.00
N ARG A 351 -10.13 -0.54 -28.07
CA ARG A 351 -10.75 -0.93 -29.36
C ARG A 351 -10.05 -2.14 -29.97
N ASP A 352 -8.72 -2.09 -30.10
CA ASP A 352 -7.93 -3.21 -30.63
C ASP A 352 -8.08 -4.47 -29.76
N PHE A 353 -8.24 -4.30 -28.45
CA PHE A 353 -8.48 -5.39 -27.51
C PHE A 353 -9.80 -6.10 -27.81
N ILE A 354 -10.89 -5.35 -28.00
CA ILE A 354 -12.23 -5.91 -28.29
C ILE A 354 -12.20 -6.66 -29.60
N ASP A 355 -11.66 -6.06 -30.67
CA ASP A 355 -11.64 -6.65 -32.01
C ASP A 355 -10.80 -7.95 -32.02
N ASN A 356 -9.62 -7.94 -31.39
CA ASN A 356 -8.77 -9.11 -31.29
C ASN A 356 -9.38 -10.22 -30.43
N GLY A 357 -9.99 -9.86 -29.31
CA GLY A 357 -10.66 -10.80 -28.41
C GLY A 357 -11.84 -11.49 -29.08
N ASN A 358 -12.69 -10.73 -29.77
CA ASN A 358 -13.84 -11.28 -30.51
C ASN A 358 -13.40 -12.21 -31.64
N ARG A 359 -12.33 -11.85 -32.35
CA ARG A 359 -11.75 -12.70 -33.41
C ARG A 359 -11.20 -14.00 -32.83
N TYR A 360 -10.47 -13.94 -31.76
CA TYR A 360 -9.94 -15.12 -31.08
C TYR A 360 -11.07 -16.10 -30.67
N TRP A 361 -12.09 -15.61 -29.98
CA TRP A 361 -13.20 -16.46 -29.55
C TRP A 361 -14.04 -17.00 -30.70
N HIS A 362 -14.23 -16.23 -31.78
CA HIS A 362 -14.88 -16.70 -32.99
C HIS A 362 -14.12 -17.90 -33.61
N ASN A 363 -12.79 -17.81 -33.69
CA ASN A 363 -11.94 -18.88 -34.20
C ASN A 363 -11.99 -20.13 -33.34
N GLU A 364 -11.88 -19.98 -32.01
CA GLU A 364 -11.98 -21.11 -31.05
C GLU A 364 -13.34 -21.83 -31.16
N MET A 365 -14.44 -21.09 -31.17
CA MET A 365 -15.79 -21.67 -31.31
C MET A 365 -16.03 -22.35 -32.65
N THR A 366 -15.34 -21.94 -33.70
CA THR A 366 -15.45 -22.58 -35.03
C THR A 366 -14.54 -23.80 -35.11
N ALA A 367 -13.35 -23.78 -34.53
CA ALA A 367 -12.42 -24.91 -34.48
C ALA A 367 -13.03 -26.11 -33.69
N ASP A 368 -13.66 -25.83 -32.54
CA ASP A 368 -14.29 -26.87 -31.72
C ASP A 368 -15.45 -27.59 -32.46
N LYS A 369 -16.20 -26.85 -33.30
CA LYS A 369 -17.25 -27.43 -34.17
C LYS A 369 -16.73 -28.36 -35.28
N THR A 370 -15.46 -28.20 -35.68
CA THR A 370 -14.83 -28.98 -36.75
C THR A 370 -14.04 -30.19 -36.22
N GLY A 371 -14.04 -30.45 -34.91
CA GLY A 371 -13.37 -31.62 -34.31
C GLY A 371 -11.85 -31.62 -34.42
N LYS A 372 -11.25 -30.47 -34.72
CA LYS A 372 -9.79 -30.27 -34.73
C LYS A 372 -9.37 -29.62 -33.42
N SER A 373 -9.24 -30.41 -32.33
CA SER A 373 -8.56 -30.04 -31.10
C SER A 373 -7.12 -30.53 -31.13
#